data_11c6b0a03753038a38c3618bf11d201b
#
_entry.id   11c6b0a03753038a38c3618bf11d201b
#
_cell.length_a   1.000
_cell.length_b   1.000
_cell.length_c   1.000
_cell.angle_alpha   90.00
_cell.angle_beta   90.00
_cell.angle_gamma   90.00
#
_symmetry.space_group_name_H-M   'P 1'
#
loop_
_entity.id
_entity.type
_entity.pdbx_description
1 polymer ?
#
loop_
_entity_poly.entity_id
_entity_poly.type
_entity_poly.pdbx_seq_one_letter_code
_entity_poly.pdbx_strand_id
1 'polypeptide(L)'
;QKEAANWFRVNPHRLHLGMVGFEFGRDPLAVAQVTDIKQKLNLWEGVINSSFKLDGKPFEVQTACHPKADMVAATIRSEAHAGVNFRFPYPTGGHCDDACNWTSNDKHSTAIVSQDEQQVVLKRTLDATTYYVTIRWEGKATFGEKEKNYFVLTPEEDILAFTCAFTPENSSPEMSTSEQTR
;
A
#
# COMPACT_ATOMS: atom_id res chain seq x y z
N GLN A 1 -30.86 22.16 2.77
CA GLN A 1 -31.07 20.75 3.19
C GLN A 1 -29.93 19.82 2.73
N LYS A 2 -29.46 19.97 1.47
CA LYS A 2 -28.39 19.09 0.93
C LYS A 2 -27.04 19.26 1.65
N GLU A 3 -26.64 20.49 1.96
CA GLU A 3 -25.40 20.78 2.71
C GLU A 3 -25.44 20.21 4.12
N ALA A 4 -26.54 20.38 4.83
CA ALA A 4 -26.71 19.82 6.16
C ALA A 4 -26.70 18.29 6.14
N ALA A 5 -27.36 17.68 5.16
CA ALA A 5 -27.34 16.23 4.99
C ALA A 5 -25.92 15.69 4.69
N ASN A 6 -25.15 16.40 3.87
CA ASN A 6 -23.75 16.04 3.60
C ASN A 6 -22.86 16.20 4.83
N TRP A 7 -23.07 17.27 5.62
CA TRP A 7 -22.34 17.49 6.85
C TRP A 7 -22.54 16.34 7.86
N PHE A 8 -23.79 15.87 8.03
CA PHE A 8 -24.09 14.72 8.89
C PHE A 8 -23.52 13.39 8.37
N ARG A 9 -23.26 13.28 7.08
CA ARG A 9 -22.72 12.06 6.46
C ARG A 9 -21.20 12.00 6.50
N VAL A 10 -20.52 13.13 6.63
CA VAL A 10 -19.08 13.18 6.78
C VAL A 10 -18.70 12.45 8.06
N ASN A 11 -17.84 11.45 7.95
CA ASN A 11 -17.31 10.73 9.09
C ASN A 11 -15.86 11.17 9.36
N PRO A 12 -15.64 12.12 10.30
CA PRO A 12 -14.30 12.63 10.60
C PRO A 12 -13.37 11.58 11.22
N HIS A 13 -13.91 10.44 11.69
CA HIS A 13 -13.13 9.35 12.24
C HIS A 13 -12.64 8.37 11.17
N ARG A 14 -13.08 8.51 9.92
CA ARG A 14 -12.62 7.70 8.81
C ARG A 14 -11.28 8.23 8.32
N LEU A 15 -10.22 7.50 8.62
CA LEU A 15 -8.87 7.81 8.19
C LEU A 15 -8.45 6.90 7.04
N HIS A 16 -8.10 7.49 5.89
CA HIS A 16 -7.47 6.75 4.79
C HIS A 16 -6.00 6.56 5.13
N LEU A 17 -5.62 5.35 5.53
CA LEU A 17 -4.26 5.06 6.02
C LEU A 17 -3.20 5.09 4.91
N GLY A 18 -3.58 4.77 3.69
CA GLY A 18 -2.69 4.73 2.53
C GLY A 18 -3.21 3.78 1.44
N MET A 19 -2.56 3.79 0.31
CA MET A 19 -2.80 2.88 -0.80
C MET A 19 -1.51 2.17 -1.16
N VAL A 20 -1.59 0.86 -1.35
CA VAL A 20 -0.51 0.03 -1.86
C VAL A 20 -0.90 -0.48 -3.24
N GLY A 21 -0.04 -0.33 -4.22
CA GLY A 21 -0.33 -0.74 -5.59
C GLY A 21 0.94 -0.99 -6.39
N PHE A 22 0.78 -1.37 -7.66
CA PHE A 22 1.90 -1.53 -8.56
C PHE A 22 2.43 -0.19 -9.08
N GLU A 23 3.73 -0.12 -9.27
CA GLU A 23 4.43 0.97 -9.98
C GLU A 23 5.09 0.41 -11.25
N PHE A 24 4.58 0.82 -12.40
CA PHE A 24 5.07 0.34 -13.69
C PHE A 24 5.94 1.36 -14.44
N GLY A 25 6.25 2.49 -13.80
CA GLY A 25 7.08 3.55 -14.38
C GLY A 25 6.42 4.31 -15.54
N ARG A 26 5.14 4.07 -15.79
CA ARG A 26 4.34 4.74 -16.84
C ARG A 26 2.91 4.98 -16.35
N ASP A 27 2.38 6.14 -16.69
CA ASP A 27 1.04 6.55 -16.34
C ASP A 27 0.41 7.35 -17.51
N PRO A 28 -0.85 7.10 -17.91
CA PRO A 28 -1.73 6.06 -17.40
C PRO A 28 -1.50 4.68 -18.04
N LEU A 29 -1.70 3.62 -17.25
CA LEU A 29 -1.76 2.26 -17.78
C LEU A 29 -3.14 2.02 -18.42
N ALA A 30 -3.17 1.61 -19.69
CA ALA A 30 -4.42 1.27 -20.32
C ALA A 30 -4.92 -0.10 -19.82
N VAL A 31 -6.19 -0.19 -19.42
CA VAL A 31 -6.80 -1.44 -18.91
C VAL A 31 -6.63 -2.60 -19.89
N ALA A 32 -6.64 -2.33 -21.20
CA ALA A 32 -6.45 -3.34 -22.25
C ALA A 32 -5.06 -4.00 -22.25
N GLN A 33 -4.07 -3.42 -21.57
CA GLN A 33 -2.73 -4.00 -21.43
C GLN A 33 -2.66 -5.09 -20.37
N VAL A 34 -3.68 -5.15 -19.48
CA VAL A 34 -3.81 -6.19 -18.46
C VAL A 34 -4.73 -7.28 -18.97
N THR A 35 -4.20 -8.48 -19.15
CA THR A 35 -4.91 -9.64 -19.71
C THR A 35 -4.81 -10.86 -18.81
N ASP A 36 -5.56 -11.91 -19.13
CA ASP A 36 -5.54 -13.23 -18.45
C ASP A 36 -5.77 -13.10 -16.92
N ILE A 37 -6.61 -12.17 -16.50
CA ILE A 37 -6.84 -11.86 -15.08
C ILE A 37 -7.59 -13.02 -14.42
N LYS A 38 -7.02 -13.56 -13.35
CA LYS A 38 -7.65 -14.53 -12.46
C LYS A 38 -7.41 -14.09 -11.02
N GLN A 39 -8.46 -14.17 -10.19
CA GLN A 39 -8.35 -13.90 -8.77
C GLN A 39 -9.19 -14.91 -7.98
N LYS A 40 -8.61 -15.45 -6.91
CA LYS A 40 -9.26 -16.41 -6.02
C LYS A 40 -8.97 -16.03 -4.57
N LEU A 41 -10.02 -15.80 -3.80
CA LEU A 41 -9.94 -15.67 -2.34
C LEU A 41 -10.13 -17.05 -1.71
N ASN A 42 -9.16 -17.47 -0.89
CA ASN A 42 -9.32 -18.59 0.02
C ASN A 42 -9.81 -18.04 1.37
N LEU A 43 -11.10 -18.22 1.64
CA LEU A 43 -11.76 -17.69 2.85
C LEU A 43 -11.23 -18.32 4.15
N TRP A 44 -10.79 -19.58 4.11
CA TRP A 44 -10.28 -20.26 5.29
C TRP A 44 -8.89 -19.81 5.72
N GLU A 45 -8.07 -19.44 4.75
CA GLU A 45 -6.71 -18.97 4.97
C GLU A 45 -6.62 -17.44 4.97
N GLY A 46 -7.67 -16.75 4.51
CA GLY A 46 -7.67 -15.29 4.36
C GLY A 46 -6.68 -14.79 3.30
N VAL A 47 -6.40 -15.62 2.26
CA VAL A 47 -5.40 -15.34 1.24
C VAL A 47 -6.07 -15.09 -0.11
N ILE A 48 -5.67 -14.01 -0.78
CA ILE A 48 -6.04 -13.71 -2.16
C ILE A 48 -4.87 -14.10 -3.07
N ASN A 49 -5.13 -14.98 -4.03
CA ASN A 49 -4.20 -15.31 -5.10
C ASN A 49 -4.70 -14.65 -6.39
N SER A 50 -3.86 -13.82 -6.98
CA SER A 50 -4.14 -13.11 -8.23
C SER A 50 -3.08 -13.47 -9.27
N SER A 51 -3.50 -13.66 -10.52
CA SER A 51 -2.59 -13.77 -11.65
C SER A 51 -3.11 -12.95 -12.82
N PHE A 52 -2.22 -12.34 -13.56
CA PHE A 52 -2.53 -11.57 -14.76
C PHE A 52 -1.29 -11.44 -15.65
N LYS A 53 -1.46 -10.93 -16.85
CA LYS A 53 -0.37 -10.52 -17.71
C LYS A 53 -0.43 -9.01 -17.95
N LEU A 54 0.72 -8.37 -17.94
CA LEU A 54 0.90 -6.99 -18.38
C LEU A 54 1.86 -6.95 -19.56
N ASP A 55 1.39 -6.50 -20.71
CA ASP A 55 2.13 -6.56 -21.97
C ASP A 55 2.72 -7.93 -22.28
N GLY A 56 1.95 -8.99 -21.98
CA GLY A 56 2.35 -10.39 -22.19
C GLY A 56 3.23 -10.98 -21.08
N LYS A 57 3.80 -10.18 -20.17
CA LYS A 57 4.60 -10.66 -19.03
C LYS A 57 3.70 -11.13 -17.89
N PRO A 58 3.93 -12.33 -17.32
CA PRO A 58 3.12 -12.88 -16.25
C PRO A 58 3.42 -12.21 -14.90
N PHE A 59 2.37 -12.08 -14.10
CA PHE A 59 2.40 -11.68 -12.70
C PHE A 59 1.62 -12.67 -11.87
N GLU A 60 2.20 -13.10 -10.76
CA GLU A 60 1.52 -13.84 -9.70
C GLU A 60 1.63 -13.05 -8.40
N VAL A 61 0.50 -12.84 -7.74
CA VAL A 61 0.43 -12.05 -6.51
C VAL A 61 -0.35 -12.82 -5.46
N GLN A 62 0.26 -12.96 -4.29
CA GLN A 62 -0.42 -13.47 -3.12
C GLN A 62 -0.53 -12.35 -2.08
N THR A 63 -1.73 -12.13 -1.55
CA THR A 63 -1.98 -11.06 -0.56
C THR A 63 -2.73 -11.64 0.63
N ALA A 64 -2.30 -11.26 1.83
CA ALA A 64 -2.96 -11.62 3.08
C ALA A 64 -2.98 -10.43 4.04
N CYS A 65 -3.97 -10.40 4.95
CA CYS A 65 -4.02 -9.47 6.08
C CYS A 65 -3.70 -10.23 7.36
N HIS A 66 -2.95 -9.59 8.24
CA HIS A 66 -2.68 -10.16 9.56
C HIS A 66 -3.96 -10.21 10.42
N PRO A 67 -4.25 -11.32 11.13
CA PRO A 67 -5.53 -11.48 11.83
C PRO A 67 -5.70 -10.61 13.08
N LYS A 68 -4.62 -9.97 13.60
CA LYS A 68 -4.65 -9.19 14.84
C LYS A 68 -3.96 -7.82 14.73
N ALA A 69 -3.11 -7.62 13.76
CA ALA A 69 -2.39 -6.36 13.54
C ALA A 69 -2.91 -5.68 12.27
N ASP A 70 -2.88 -4.36 12.24
CA ASP A 70 -3.20 -3.58 11.05
C ASP A 70 -2.04 -3.68 10.05
N MET A 71 -1.95 -4.82 9.39
CA MET A 71 -0.84 -5.15 8.51
C MET A 71 -1.30 -5.97 7.33
N VAL A 72 -0.76 -5.64 6.16
CA VAL A 72 -0.91 -6.37 4.90
C VAL A 72 0.42 -6.98 4.52
N ALA A 73 0.41 -8.22 4.05
CA ALA A 73 1.54 -8.89 3.43
C ALA A 73 1.25 -9.20 1.97
N ALA A 74 2.25 -9.07 1.11
CA ALA A 74 2.13 -9.51 -0.27
C ALA A 74 3.44 -10.14 -0.76
N THR A 75 3.28 -11.15 -1.63
CA THR A 75 4.36 -11.73 -2.41
C THR A 75 4.03 -11.57 -3.88
N ILE A 76 4.94 -10.98 -4.64
CA ILE A 76 4.83 -10.73 -6.08
C ILE A 76 5.90 -11.55 -6.79
N ARG A 77 5.52 -12.28 -7.84
CA ARG A 77 6.44 -13.00 -8.73
C ARG A 77 6.26 -12.48 -10.15
N SER A 78 7.32 -11.91 -10.72
CA SER A 78 7.34 -11.47 -12.11
C SER A 78 8.73 -11.08 -12.56
N GLU A 79 9.14 -11.54 -13.74
CA GLU A 79 10.37 -11.10 -14.42
C GLU A 79 10.31 -9.64 -14.91
N ALA A 80 9.18 -8.96 -14.71
CA ALA A 80 9.04 -7.55 -15.08
C ALA A 80 9.63 -6.58 -14.05
N HIS A 81 10.01 -7.06 -12.85
CA HIS A 81 10.56 -6.28 -11.74
C HIS A 81 9.72 -5.03 -11.44
N ALA A 82 8.40 -5.18 -11.49
CA ALA A 82 7.49 -4.06 -11.23
C ALA A 82 7.63 -3.57 -9.79
N GLY A 83 7.74 -2.27 -9.63
CA GLY A 83 7.78 -1.64 -8.31
C GLY A 83 6.44 -1.74 -7.58
N VAL A 84 6.49 -1.53 -6.29
CA VAL A 84 5.32 -1.36 -5.43
C VAL A 84 5.28 0.06 -4.93
N ASN A 85 4.16 0.74 -5.14
CA ASN A 85 3.97 2.09 -4.64
C ASN A 85 3.21 2.11 -3.32
N PHE A 86 3.54 3.10 -2.49
CA PHE A 86 2.89 3.43 -1.24
C PHE A 86 2.50 4.90 -1.32
N ARG A 87 1.19 5.18 -1.47
CA ARG A 87 0.67 6.52 -1.66
C ARG A 87 -0.22 6.92 -0.49
N PHE A 88 -0.05 8.13 -0.02
CA PHE A 88 -0.75 8.64 1.15
C PHE A 88 -1.53 9.91 0.78
N PRO A 89 -2.82 9.81 0.45
CA PRO A 89 -3.64 10.98 0.18
C PRO A 89 -4.05 11.71 1.47
N TYR A 90 -4.57 12.92 1.34
CA TYR A 90 -5.18 13.64 2.44
C TYR A 90 -6.60 13.11 2.69
N PRO A 91 -6.91 12.55 3.87
CA PRO A 91 -8.24 12.04 4.19
C PRO A 91 -9.27 13.18 4.27
N THR A 92 -10.44 12.99 3.71
CA THR A 92 -11.54 13.98 3.74
C THR A 92 -12.70 13.56 4.63
N GLY A 93 -12.72 12.31 5.11
CA GLY A 93 -13.85 11.75 5.85
C GLY A 93 -15.13 11.60 5.02
N GLY A 94 -15.05 11.75 3.69
CA GLY A 94 -16.19 11.65 2.80
C GLY A 94 -16.89 10.30 2.89
N HIS A 95 -18.20 10.26 2.61
CA HIS A 95 -19.00 9.03 2.65
C HIS A 95 -19.18 8.40 1.25
N CYS A 96 -18.75 9.11 0.21
CA CYS A 96 -18.76 8.66 -1.18
C CYS A 96 -17.46 7.95 -1.53
N ASP A 97 -17.32 7.54 -2.79
CA ASP A 97 -16.25 6.70 -3.31
C ASP A 97 -14.84 7.25 -3.07
N ASP A 98 -14.71 8.58 -3.03
CA ASP A 98 -13.44 9.26 -2.80
C ASP A 98 -13.40 9.90 -1.41
N ALA A 99 -13.01 9.12 -0.41
CA ALA A 99 -12.86 9.57 0.98
C ALA A 99 -11.52 10.30 1.23
N CYS A 100 -10.84 10.73 0.18
CA CYS A 100 -9.53 11.37 0.25
C CYS A 100 -9.35 12.42 -0.87
N ASN A 101 -8.33 13.27 -0.71
CA ASN A 101 -7.92 14.26 -1.70
C ASN A 101 -6.45 14.01 -2.10
N TRP A 102 -6.23 13.71 -3.37
CA TRP A 102 -4.92 13.42 -3.94
C TRP A 102 -4.11 14.67 -4.28
N THR A 103 -4.72 15.84 -4.30
CA THR A 103 -4.08 17.12 -4.68
C THR A 103 -3.72 18.01 -3.48
N SER A 104 -4.14 17.65 -2.26
CA SER A 104 -3.88 18.42 -1.03
C SER A 104 -2.60 17.99 -0.31
N ASN A 105 -1.51 17.78 -1.05
CA ASN A 105 -0.22 17.34 -0.51
C ASN A 105 0.46 18.35 0.45
N ASP A 106 -0.01 19.59 0.49
CA ASP A 106 0.44 20.64 1.40
C ASP A 106 -0.14 20.52 2.81
N LYS A 107 -1.29 19.82 2.98
CA LYS A 107 -2.01 19.69 4.26
C LYS A 107 -1.51 18.56 5.16
N HIS A 108 -0.62 17.73 4.67
CA HIS A 108 -0.09 16.58 5.40
C HIS A 108 1.35 16.27 4.99
N SER A 109 2.00 15.43 5.77
CA SER A 109 3.39 15.05 5.46
C SER A 109 3.66 13.59 5.81
N THR A 110 4.60 13.02 5.05
CA THR A 110 5.23 11.73 5.34
C THR A 110 6.72 11.95 5.47
N ALA A 111 7.31 11.55 6.57
CA ALA A 111 8.74 11.64 6.81
C ALA A 111 9.33 10.24 7.02
N ILE A 112 10.49 9.96 6.43
CA ILE A 112 11.26 8.75 6.75
C ILE A 112 11.87 8.97 8.13
N VAL A 113 11.54 8.10 9.08
CA VAL A 113 12.07 8.11 10.46
C VAL A 113 13.35 7.28 10.54
N SER A 114 13.32 6.12 9.91
CA SER A 114 14.49 5.25 9.78
C SER A 114 14.37 4.42 8.50
N GLN A 115 15.51 4.05 7.95
CA GLN A 115 15.62 3.19 6.78
C GLN A 115 16.89 2.38 6.89
N ASP A 116 16.80 1.09 6.60
CA ASP A 116 17.91 0.16 6.43
C ASP A 116 17.77 -0.63 5.11
N GLU A 117 18.51 -1.73 4.97
CA GLU A 117 18.54 -2.52 3.74
C GLU A 117 17.21 -3.26 3.44
N GLN A 118 16.38 -3.51 4.46
CA GLN A 118 15.16 -4.32 4.33
C GLN A 118 13.96 -3.74 5.06
N GLN A 119 14.07 -2.51 5.56
CA GLN A 119 12.99 -1.86 6.27
C GLN A 119 13.02 -0.36 6.10
N VAL A 120 11.84 0.24 6.09
CA VAL A 120 11.65 1.67 6.28
C VAL A 120 10.51 1.91 7.27
N VAL A 121 10.68 2.93 8.10
CA VAL A 121 9.64 3.45 8.99
C VAL A 121 9.30 4.86 8.55
N LEU A 122 8.05 5.06 8.17
CA LEU A 122 7.49 6.33 7.79
C LEU A 122 6.64 6.89 8.93
N LYS A 123 6.77 8.18 9.22
CA LYS A 123 5.88 8.92 10.10
C LYS A 123 4.91 9.73 9.26
N ARG A 124 3.62 9.49 9.44
CA ARG A 124 2.54 10.24 8.83
C ARG A 124 2.02 11.28 9.82
N THR A 125 1.85 12.51 9.35
CA THR A 125 1.27 13.61 10.14
C THR A 125 0.14 14.26 9.35
N LEU A 126 -1.04 14.27 9.93
CA LEU A 126 -2.29 14.82 9.37
C LEU A 126 -2.99 15.60 10.49
N ASP A 127 -3.03 16.91 10.37
CA ASP A 127 -3.57 17.79 11.42
C ASP A 127 -2.96 17.45 12.81
N ALA A 128 -3.78 17.06 13.78
CA ALA A 128 -3.34 16.61 15.10
C ALA A 128 -3.05 15.10 15.19
N THR A 129 -3.27 14.34 14.10
CA THR A 129 -3.11 12.90 14.07
C THR A 129 -1.74 12.52 13.54
N THR A 130 -1.08 11.60 14.25
CA THR A 130 0.18 10.99 13.82
C THR A 130 0.03 9.48 13.87
N TYR A 131 0.56 8.78 12.87
CA TYR A 131 0.73 7.33 12.86
C TYR A 131 1.99 6.95 12.08
N TYR A 132 2.39 5.69 12.21
CA TYR A 132 3.58 5.17 11.57
C TYR A 132 3.23 4.06 10.60
N VAL A 133 4.01 3.99 9.52
CA VAL A 133 3.92 2.93 8.51
C VAL A 133 5.27 2.26 8.44
N THR A 134 5.31 0.99 8.81
CA THR A 134 6.52 0.17 8.71
C THR A 134 6.39 -0.73 7.49
N ILE A 135 7.30 -0.58 6.54
CA ILE A 135 7.39 -1.42 5.36
C ILE A 135 8.66 -2.26 5.50
N ARG A 136 8.52 -3.58 5.41
CA ARG A 136 9.64 -4.53 5.41
C ARG A 136 9.58 -5.37 4.15
N TRP A 137 10.73 -5.76 3.63
CA TRP A 137 10.81 -6.63 2.45
C TRP A 137 11.91 -7.65 2.59
N GLU A 138 11.83 -8.71 1.82
CA GLU A 138 12.83 -9.75 1.65
C GLU A 138 13.47 -9.62 0.26
N GLY A 139 14.72 -10.02 0.14
CA GLY A 139 15.48 -9.90 -1.12
C GLY A 139 16.09 -8.51 -1.31
N LYS A 140 16.61 -8.28 -2.51
CA LYS A 140 17.20 -7.00 -2.87
C LYS A 140 16.17 -6.07 -3.50
N ALA A 141 16.00 -4.90 -2.89
CA ALA A 141 15.14 -3.85 -3.40
C ALA A 141 15.64 -2.48 -2.95
N THR A 142 15.30 -1.44 -3.70
CA THR A 142 15.54 -0.05 -3.33
C THR A 142 14.23 0.63 -2.96
N PHE A 143 14.25 1.41 -1.87
CA PHE A 143 13.10 2.20 -1.43
C PHE A 143 13.42 3.68 -1.52
N GLY A 144 12.50 4.48 -2.08
CA GLY A 144 12.69 5.92 -2.20
C GLY A 144 11.39 6.70 -2.39
N GLU A 145 11.45 7.99 -2.09
CA GLU A 145 10.37 8.94 -2.37
C GLU A 145 10.41 9.34 -3.85
N LYS A 146 9.30 9.12 -4.56
CA LYS A 146 9.12 9.52 -5.96
C LYS A 146 8.55 10.92 -6.06
N GLU A 147 7.56 11.20 -5.24
CA GLU A 147 6.89 12.50 -5.09
C GLU A 147 6.45 12.67 -3.64
N LYS A 148 6.07 13.88 -3.24
CA LYS A 148 5.59 14.15 -1.89
C LYS A 148 4.46 13.22 -1.48
N ASN A 149 4.65 12.47 -0.38
CA ASN A 149 3.72 11.44 0.11
C ASN A 149 3.53 10.23 -0.82
N TYR A 150 4.47 10.00 -1.73
CA TYR A 150 4.47 8.91 -2.69
C TYR A 150 5.84 8.23 -2.71
N PHE A 151 5.89 6.97 -2.32
CA PHE A 151 7.11 6.17 -2.19
C PHE A 151 7.02 4.94 -3.07
N VAL A 152 8.18 4.45 -3.49
CA VAL A 152 8.29 3.26 -4.34
C VAL A 152 9.34 2.31 -3.79
N LEU A 153 9.00 1.04 -3.71
CA LEU A 153 9.88 -0.08 -3.46
C LEU A 153 10.10 -0.79 -4.79
N THR A 154 11.34 -0.76 -5.30
CA THR A 154 11.72 -1.33 -6.59
C THR A 154 12.56 -2.58 -6.38
N PRO A 155 12.05 -3.77 -6.73
CA PRO A 155 12.81 -5.02 -6.61
C PRO A 155 13.90 -5.12 -7.67
N GLU A 156 14.99 -5.81 -7.31
CA GLU A 156 16.07 -6.21 -8.22
C GLU A 156 15.97 -7.69 -8.62
N GLU A 157 14.99 -8.42 -8.07
CA GLU A 157 14.77 -9.86 -8.25
C GLU A 157 13.35 -10.13 -8.74
N ASP A 158 13.12 -11.33 -9.29
CA ASP A 158 11.81 -11.75 -9.81
C ASP A 158 10.74 -11.95 -8.72
N ILE A 159 11.17 -12.03 -7.47
CA ILE A 159 10.30 -12.22 -6.30
C ILE A 159 10.50 -11.06 -5.34
N LEU A 160 9.41 -10.40 -5.02
CA LEU A 160 9.33 -9.41 -3.96
C LEU A 160 8.31 -9.87 -2.93
N ALA A 161 8.76 -10.13 -1.70
CA ALA A 161 7.87 -10.31 -0.55
C ALA A 161 7.99 -9.10 0.37
N PHE A 162 6.86 -8.52 0.78
CA PHE A 162 6.86 -7.37 1.68
C PHE A 162 5.66 -7.37 2.63
N THR A 163 5.82 -6.63 3.73
CA THR A 163 4.74 -6.29 4.66
C THR A 163 4.62 -4.78 4.77
N CYS A 164 3.39 -4.30 5.01
CA CYS A 164 3.07 -2.92 5.29
C CYS A 164 2.20 -2.87 6.53
N ALA A 165 2.74 -2.40 7.65
CA ALA A 165 2.06 -2.32 8.94
C ALA A 165 1.77 -0.88 9.32
N PHE A 166 0.61 -0.65 9.95
CA PHE A 166 0.17 0.65 10.42
C PHE A 166 0.07 0.63 11.94
N THR A 167 0.71 1.57 12.62
CA THR A 167 0.73 1.63 14.09
C THR A 167 0.54 3.07 14.59
N PRO A 168 -0.16 3.28 15.73
CA PRO A 168 -0.31 4.63 16.30
C PRO A 168 1.00 5.16 16.90
N GLU A 169 1.91 4.27 17.27
CA GLU A 169 3.20 4.58 17.88
C GLU A 169 4.34 4.04 17.02
N ASN A 170 5.56 4.55 17.20
CA ASN A 170 6.75 4.03 16.54
C ASN A 170 7.16 2.67 17.14
N SER A 171 6.33 1.67 16.88
CA SER A 171 6.55 0.29 17.29
C SER A 171 6.41 -0.61 16.07
N SER A 172 7.41 -1.45 15.82
CA SER A 172 7.34 -2.44 14.73
C SER A 172 6.73 -3.73 15.24
N PRO A 173 5.68 -4.27 14.62
CA PRO A 173 5.28 -5.65 14.87
C PRO A 173 6.46 -6.59 14.51
N GLU A 174 6.84 -7.46 15.41
CA GLU A 174 7.93 -8.43 15.19
C GLU A 174 7.40 -9.63 14.41
N MET A 175 7.33 -9.55 13.08
CA MET A 175 7.01 -10.73 12.27
C MET A 175 7.71 -10.67 10.92
N SER A 176 8.22 -11.82 10.45
CA SER A 176 8.78 -11.95 9.11
C SER A 176 7.67 -12.07 8.04
N THR A 177 7.96 -11.61 6.83
CA THR A 177 7.05 -11.70 5.67
C THR A 177 6.68 -13.15 5.33
N SER A 178 7.60 -14.10 5.52
CA SER A 178 7.38 -15.53 5.23
C SER A 178 6.38 -16.21 6.17
N GLU A 179 6.18 -15.71 7.39
CA GLU A 179 5.23 -16.27 8.36
C GLU A 179 3.78 -15.85 8.10
N GLN A 180 3.56 -14.84 7.26
CA GLN A 180 2.24 -14.24 7.05
C GLN A 180 1.57 -14.67 5.75
N THR A 181 2.33 -15.26 4.81
CA THR A 181 1.84 -15.82 3.56
C THR A 181 1.67 -17.35 3.62
N ARG A 182 1.83 -17.96 4.78
CA ARG A 182 1.51 -19.36 5.09
C ARG A 182 0.22 -19.46 5.87
#